data_c2b0a74bdf3f477135bf8b9a5c760ac7
#
_entry.id   c2b0a74bdf3f477135bf8b9a5c760ac7
#
_cell.length_a   1.000
_cell.length_b   1.000
_cell.length_c   1.000
_cell.angle_alpha   90.00
_cell.angle_beta   90.00
_cell.angle_gamma   90.00
#
_symmetry.space_group_name_H-M   'P 1'
#
loop_
_entity.id
_entity.type
_entity.pdbx_description
1 polymer ?
#
loop_
_entity_poly.entity_id
_entity_poly.type
_entity_poly.pdbx_seq_one_letter_code
_entity_poly.pdbx_strand_id
1 'polypeptide(L)'
;MNALFYGITYEKDEKKQRAAIEAIINAESTNETKTNYQKFDFYMEFSLSEFGSPDLTIIATDDNKKKTAFFVEAKVSNGKRYNINNEYRKFDRYLKNENNDKNHASNLFFQLGLKKCYLQLIKESEVNKLGRLIKVSDNPRKLGDNVVVKKLSEIIKTCNSFKFLAIIPKQKEQLKEYEFFSDVKFLYWEDLCEKDSLSPYLSDVIKFNGKDKISLIFNPK
;
A
#
# COMPACT_ATOMS: atom_id res chain seq x y z
N MET A 1 3.61 12.03 1.49
CA MET A 1 3.41 10.81 0.66
C MET A 1 2.50 11.10 -0.49
N ASN A 2 1.33 11.66 -0.24
CA ASN A 2 0.37 11.99 -1.28
C ASN A 2 0.97 12.83 -2.40
N ALA A 3 1.92 13.74 -2.11
CA ALA A 3 2.57 14.54 -3.13
C ALA A 3 3.30 13.73 -4.21
N LEU A 4 3.95 12.61 -3.86
CA LEU A 4 4.56 11.70 -4.83
C LEU A 4 3.49 11.10 -5.75
N PHE A 5 2.43 10.54 -5.15
CA PHE A 5 1.39 9.89 -5.94
C PHE A 5 0.59 10.89 -6.77
N TYR A 6 0.32 12.09 -6.21
CA TYR A 6 -0.26 13.19 -6.98
C TYR A 6 0.64 13.59 -8.15
N GLY A 7 1.94 13.79 -7.92
CA GLY A 7 2.90 14.11 -8.97
C GLY A 7 2.87 13.11 -10.12
N ILE A 8 2.86 11.81 -9.80
CA ILE A 8 2.80 10.75 -10.81
C ILE A 8 1.45 10.74 -11.53
N THR A 9 0.33 10.83 -10.80
CA THR A 9 -1.01 10.71 -11.41
C THR A 9 -1.37 11.90 -12.28
N TYR A 10 -0.82 13.09 -12.01
CA TYR A 10 -1.02 14.30 -12.81
C TYR A 10 0.09 14.54 -13.85
N GLU A 11 1.07 13.62 -13.99
CA GLU A 11 2.08 13.71 -15.06
C GLU A 11 1.40 13.64 -16.43
N LYS A 12 1.66 14.64 -17.27
CA LYS A 12 1.07 14.75 -18.62
C LYS A 12 1.85 13.93 -19.66
N ASP A 13 3.11 13.67 -19.42
CA ASP A 13 3.92 12.80 -20.26
C ASP A 13 3.65 11.35 -19.88
N GLU A 14 2.84 10.67 -20.68
CA GLU A 14 2.46 9.26 -20.45
C GLU A 14 3.67 8.32 -20.31
N LYS A 15 4.78 8.59 -21.01
CA LYS A 15 6.00 7.78 -20.92
C LYS A 15 6.66 7.94 -19.55
N LYS A 16 6.74 9.18 -19.04
CA LYS A 16 7.30 9.46 -17.72
C LYS A 16 6.40 8.89 -16.62
N GLN A 17 5.09 9.12 -16.73
CA GLN A 17 4.10 8.56 -15.80
C GLN A 17 4.25 7.03 -15.74
N ARG A 18 4.25 6.37 -16.89
CA ARG A 18 4.42 4.92 -17.01
C ARG A 18 5.71 4.44 -16.37
N ALA A 19 6.84 5.07 -16.70
CA ALA A 19 8.14 4.69 -16.16
C ALA A 19 8.18 4.81 -14.62
N ALA A 20 7.59 5.87 -14.05
CA ALA A 20 7.50 6.07 -12.61
C ALA A 20 6.66 4.97 -11.93
N ILE A 21 5.53 4.59 -12.52
CA ILE A 21 4.67 3.55 -11.98
C ILE A 21 5.33 2.19 -12.07
N GLU A 22 5.91 1.86 -13.21
CA GLU A 22 6.64 0.60 -13.41
C GLU A 22 7.82 0.49 -12.44
N ALA A 23 8.48 1.59 -12.08
CA ALA A 23 9.51 1.61 -11.06
C ALA A 23 8.98 1.23 -9.65
N ILE A 24 7.72 1.55 -9.35
CA ILE A 24 7.08 1.16 -8.08
C ILE A 24 6.64 -0.31 -8.14
N ILE A 25 5.85 -0.69 -9.15
CA ILE A 25 5.24 -2.02 -9.19
C ILE A 25 6.24 -3.15 -9.51
N ASN A 26 7.35 -2.82 -10.19
CA ASN A 26 8.41 -3.76 -10.59
C ASN A 26 9.72 -3.59 -9.81
N ALA A 27 9.73 -2.83 -8.70
CA ALA A 27 10.95 -2.40 -8.01
C ALA A 27 11.92 -3.54 -7.63
N GLU A 28 11.45 -4.79 -7.53
CA GLU A 28 12.26 -5.96 -7.17
C GLU A 28 11.99 -7.21 -8.00
N SER A 29 11.48 -7.08 -9.22
CA SER A 29 11.35 -8.27 -10.07
C SER A 29 12.72 -8.70 -10.62
N THR A 30 13.55 -9.29 -9.77
CA THR A 30 14.86 -9.84 -10.16
C THR A 30 14.74 -11.17 -10.90
N ASN A 31 13.62 -11.91 -10.78
CA ASN A 31 13.46 -13.25 -11.37
C ASN A 31 12.09 -13.54 -12.01
N GLU A 32 11.12 -12.64 -11.92
CA GLU A 32 9.84 -12.83 -12.61
C GLU A 32 9.86 -12.09 -13.95
N THR A 33 9.34 -12.71 -15.00
CA THR A 33 9.07 -12.05 -16.28
C THR A 33 8.22 -10.80 -16.00
N LYS A 34 8.78 -9.62 -16.30
CA LYS A 34 8.07 -8.36 -16.15
C LYS A 34 6.77 -8.41 -16.94
N THR A 35 5.65 -8.29 -16.26
CA THR A 35 4.36 -8.17 -16.94
C THR A 35 4.31 -6.84 -17.68
N ASN A 36 4.01 -6.87 -18.96
CA ASN A 36 3.85 -5.68 -19.79
C ASN A 36 2.43 -5.14 -19.62
N TYR A 37 2.27 -4.09 -18.81
CA TYR A 37 0.99 -3.44 -18.63
C TYR A 37 0.78 -2.35 -19.67
N GLN A 38 -0.40 -2.29 -20.29
CA GLN A 38 -0.75 -1.33 -21.34
C GLN A 38 -1.45 -0.11 -20.77
N LYS A 39 -2.19 -0.26 -19.69
CA LYS A 39 -3.00 0.81 -19.10
C LYS A 39 -2.91 0.79 -17.58
N PHE A 40 -2.95 1.99 -17.00
CA PHE A 40 -3.03 2.20 -15.56
C PHE A 40 -4.20 3.11 -15.22
N ASP A 41 -5.03 2.70 -14.27
CA ASP A 41 -6.06 3.53 -13.66
C ASP A 41 -5.68 3.74 -12.17
N PHE A 42 -5.79 4.98 -11.65
CA PHE A 42 -5.33 5.38 -10.34
C PHE A 42 -6.48 5.82 -9.45
N TYR A 43 -6.43 5.39 -8.19
CA TYR A 43 -7.39 5.76 -7.17
C TYR A 43 -6.63 6.08 -5.88
N MET A 44 -6.57 7.38 -5.52
CA MET A 44 -5.86 7.84 -4.32
C MET A 44 -6.81 8.00 -3.15
N GLU A 45 -6.37 7.59 -1.96
CA GLU A 45 -7.08 7.74 -0.68
C GLU A 45 -8.56 7.36 -0.74
N PHE A 46 -8.86 6.39 -1.56
CA PHE A 46 -10.22 6.01 -1.86
C PHE A 46 -10.82 5.21 -0.71
N SER A 47 -11.95 5.65 -0.19
CA SER A 47 -12.60 4.96 0.92
C SER A 47 -13.10 3.58 0.54
N LEU A 48 -12.67 2.56 1.29
CA LEU A 48 -13.21 1.21 1.26
C LEU A 48 -14.15 0.97 2.46
N SER A 49 -14.85 2.02 2.91
CA SER A 49 -15.73 1.96 4.08
C SER A 49 -14.95 1.56 5.35
N GLU A 50 -15.42 0.56 6.09
CA GLU A 50 -14.79 0.06 7.31
C GLU A 50 -13.43 -0.61 7.10
N PHE A 51 -12.99 -0.75 5.85
CA PHE A 51 -11.70 -1.34 5.48
C PHE A 51 -10.61 -0.28 5.24
N GLY A 52 -10.90 0.98 5.57
CA GLY A 52 -9.99 2.12 5.46
C GLY A 52 -9.78 2.56 4.01
N SER A 53 -8.78 3.42 3.80
CA SER A 53 -8.41 3.93 2.48
C SER A 53 -6.96 3.57 2.20
N PRO A 54 -6.64 2.89 1.09
CA PRO A 54 -5.25 2.75 0.67
C PRO A 54 -4.69 4.12 0.28
N ASP A 55 -3.39 4.33 0.48
CA ASP A 55 -2.73 5.57 0.03
C ASP A 55 -2.82 5.70 -1.49
N LEU A 56 -2.69 4.57 -2.20
CA LEU A 56 -2.90 4.48 -3.64
C LEU A 56 -3.41 3.08 -4.02
N THR A 57 -4.38 3.03 -4.92
CA THR A 57 -4.75 1.81 -5.65
C THR A 57 -4.43 2.01 -7.13
N ILE A 58 -3.69 1.07 -7.72
CA ILE A 58 -3.38 1.06 -9.15
C ILE A 58 -4.06 -0.16 -9.74
N ILE A 59 -4.85 0.04 -10.81
CA ILE A 59 -5.38 -1.06 -11.61
C ILE A 59 -4.61 -1.07 -12.92
N ALA A 60 -3.75 -2.06 -13.06
CA ALA A 60 -2.92 -2.26 -14.24
C ALA A 60 -3.56 -3.31 -15.16
N THR A 61 -3.69 -2.99 -16.45
CA THR A 61 -4.24 -3.90 -17.47
C THR A 61 -3.12 -4.32 -18.41
N ASP A 62 -2.92 -5.62 -18.57
CA ASP A 62 -1.90 -6.19 -19.47
C ASP A 62 -2.39 -6.34 -20.91
N ASP A 63 -1.51 -6.83 -21.81
CA ASP A 63 -1.78 -7.06 -23.22
C ASP A 63 -2.95 -8.05 -23.44
N ASN A 64 -3.17 -8.96 -22.51
CA ASN A 64 -4.24 -9.95 -22.54
C ASN A 64 -5.54 -9.43 -21.93
N LYS A 65 -5.64 -8.13 -21.65
CA LYS A 65 -6.76 -7.48 -20.97
C LYS A 65 -6.99 -7.99 -19.52
N LYS A 66 -6.06 -8.73 -18.95
CA LYS A 66 -6.12 -9.13 -17.55
C LYS A 66 -5.75 -7.94 -16.67
N LYS A 67 -6.49 -7.78 -15.57
CA LYS A 67 -6.33 -6.69 -14.63
C LYS A 67 -5.69 -7.16 -13.34
N THR A 68 -4.69 -6.41 -12.87
CA THR A 68 -4.07 -6.56 -11.56
C THR A 68 -4.35 -5.32 -10.73
N ALA A 69 -4.92 -5.47 -9.55
CA ALA A 69 -5.06 -4.38 -8.59
C ALA A 69 -3.88 -4.40 -7.61
N PHE A 70 -3.18 -3.28 -7.50
CA PHE A 70 -2.11 -3.05 -6.51
C PHE A 70 -2.66 -2.15 -5.42
N PHE A 71 -2.62 -2.60 -4.17
CA PHE A 71 -2.90 -1.80 -3.00
C PHE A 71 -1.59 -1.32 -2.39
N VAL A 72 -1.38 -0.02 -2.37
CA VAL A 72 -0.15 0.60 -1.88
C VAL A 72 -0.42 1.30 -0.56
N GLU A 73 0.34 0.94 0.47
CA GLU A 73 0.40 1.62 1.76
C GLU A 73 1.81 2.14 1.98
N ALA A 74 1.93 3.36 2.44
CA ALA A 74 3.24 3.99 2.62
C ALA A 74 3.40 4.58 4.02
N LYS A 75 4.59 4.44 4.60
CA LYS A 75 4.94 4.95 5.92
C LYS A 75 6.19 5.82 5.86
N VAL A 76 6.26 6.79 6.75
CA VAL A 76 7.40 7.69 6.91
C VAL A 76 7.88 7.69 8.36
N SER A 77 9.10 8.15 8.60
CA SER A 77 9.69 8.12 9.94
C SER A 77 9.11 9.16 10.92
N ASN A 78 8.52 10.26 10.42
CA ASN A 78 8.03 11.38 11.25
C ASN A 78 9.05 11.88 12.29
N GLY A 79 10.33 11.89 11.96
CA GLY A 79 11.42 12.30 12.86
C GLY A 79 11.77 11.27 13.93
N LYS A 80 11.01 10.18 14.06
CA LYS A 80 11.36 9.02 14.88
C LYS A 80 11.66 7.85 13.96
N ARG A 81 12.58 6.98 14.39
CA ARG A 81 12.93 5.81 13.60
C ARG A 81 11.72 4.92 13.39
N TYR A 82 11.33 4.70 12.14
CA TYR A 82 10.34 3.72 11.77
C TYR A 82 10.92 2.31 11.91
N ASN A 83 10.25 1.45 12.64
CA ASN A 83 10.65 0.06 12.81
C ASN A 83 9.48 -0.87 12.52
N ILE A 84 9.58 -1.62 11.45
CA ILE A 84 8.52 -2.50 10.97
C ILE A 84 8.22 -3.66 11.94
N ASN A 85 9.24 -4.17 12.63
CA ASN A 85 9.04 -5.25 13.61
C ASN A 85 8.20 -4.75 14.81
N ASN A 86 8.35 -3.47 15.19
CA ASN A 86 7.50 -2.87 16.22
C ASN A 86 6.06 -2.68 15.73
N GLU A 87 5.88 -2.31 14.46
CA GLU A 87 4.54 -2.24 13.85
C GLU A 87 3.86 -3.61 13.86
N TYR A 88 4.59 -4.67 13.49
CA TYR A 88 4.05 -6.02 13.52
C TYR A 88 3.72 -6.50 14.93
N ARG A 89 4.58 -6.24 15.93
CA ARG A 89 4.30 -6.59 17.34
C ARG A 89 3.02 -5.91 17.86
N LYS A 90 2.78 -4.65 17.50
CA LYS A 90 1.53 -3.94 17.86
C LYS A 90 0.33 -4.61 17.21
N PHE A 91 0.43 -4.96 15.94
CA PHE A 91 -0.62 -5.68 15.23
C PHE A 91 -0.90 -7.05 15.85
N ASP A 92 0.13 -7.85 16.15
CA ASP A 92 0.00 -9.16 16.80
C ASP A 92 -0.69 -9.07 18.17
N ARG A 93 -0.31 -8.08 19.00
CA ARG A 93 -1.01 -7.82 20.28
C ARG A 93 -2.47 -7.46 20.07
N TYR A 94 -2.79 -6.67 19.05
CA TYR A 94 -4.17 -6.37 18.70
C TYR A 94 -4.95 -7.65 18.39
N LEU A 95 -4.39 -8.55 17.57
CA LEU A 95 -5.06 -9.80 17.21
C LEU A 95 -5.30 -10.71 18.43
N LYS A 96 -4.44 -10.62 19.45
CA LYS A 96 -4.55 -11.38 20.69
C LYS A 96 -5.41 -10.73 21.76
N ASN A 97 -6.05 -9.60 21.45
CA ASN A 97 -6.80 -8.77 22.41
C ASN A 97 -5.98 -8.34 23.64
N GLU A 98 -4.65 -8.27 23.52
CA GLU A 98 -3.74 -7.90 24.60
C GLU A 98 -3.64 -6.39 24.85
N ASN A 99 -4.27 -5.57 23.99
CA ASN A 99 -4.22 -4.11 24.08
C ASN A 99 -5.58 -3.46 23.85
N ASN A 100 -5.99 -2.66 24.83
CA ASN A 100 -7.07 -1.66 24.70
C ASN A 100 -6.61 -0.42 23.87
N ASP A 101 -5.52 -0.49 23.17
CA ASP A 101 -4.95 0.65 22.46
C ASP A 101 -5.81 0.96 21.22
N LYS A 102 -6.53 2.07 21.29
CA LYS A 102 -7.49 2.51 20.25
C LYS A 102 -6.83 3.02 18.97
N ASN A 103 -5.49 3.10 18.92
CA ASN A 103 -4.72 3.75 17.82
C ASN A 103 -4.16 2.76 16.78
N HIS A 104 -4.98 1.82 16.32
CA HIS A 104 -4.53 0.85 15.30
C HIS A 104 -4.63 1.36 13.86
N ALA A 105 -5.43 2.40 13.62
CA ALA A 105 -5.77 2.86 12.27
C ALA A 105 -4.55 3.25 11.39
N SER A 106 -3.46 3.72 12.00
CA SER A 106 -2.22 4.09 11.30
C SER A 106 -1.20 2.96 11.20
N ASN A 107 -1.43 1.81 11.85
CA ASN A 107 -0.52 0.68 11.80
C ASN A 107 -0.51 0.04 10.41
N LEU A 108 0.68 -0.20 9.84
CA LEU A 108 0.84 -0.73 8.49
C LEU A 108 0.15 -2.09 8.31
N PHE A 109 0.41 -3.03 9.21
CA PHE A 109 -0.14 -4.38 9.11
C PHE A 109 -1.65 -4.41 9.32
N PHE A 110 -2.16 -3.52 10.16
CA PHE A 110 -3.60 -3.36 10.32
C PHE A 110 -4.23 -2.83 9.03
N GLN A 111 -3.64 -1.82 8.39
CA GLN A 111 -4.12 -1.27 7.12
C GLN A 111 -4.08 -2.32 6.00
N LEU A 112 -2.96 -3.04 5.85
CA LEU A 112 -2.84 -4.13 4.87
C LEU A 112 -3.84 -5.26 5.16
N GLY A 113 -4.00 -5.63 6.42
CA GLY A 113 -4.96 -6.65 6.86
C GLY A 113 -6.40 -6.27 6.51
N LEU A 114 -6.77 -5.00 6.69
CA LEU A 114 -8.09 -4.50 6.28
C LEU A 114 -8.34 -4.65 4.77
N LYS A 115 -7.34 -4.38 3.90
CA LYS A 115 -7.47 -4.56 2.45
C LYS A 115 -7.61 -6.04 2.08
N LYS A 116 -6.92 -6.93 2.78
CA LYS A 116 -7.10 -8.38 2.60
C LYS A 116 -8.50 -8.84 3.00
N CYS A 117 -9.01 -8.37 4.14
CA CYS A 117 -10.39 -8.65 4.56
C CYS A 117 -11.42 -8.09 3.58
N TYR A 118 -11.19 -6.88 3.04
CA TYR A 118 -12.03 -6.30 2.00
C TYR A 118 -12.09 -7.17 0.75
N LEU A 119 -10.94 -7.65 0.26
CA LEU A 119 -10.91 -8.53 -0.92
C LEU A 119 -11.65 -9.84 -0.69
N GLN A 120 -11.54 -10.43 0.49
CA GLN A 120 -12.29 -11.62 0.85
C GLN A 120 -13.80 -11.39 0.77
N LEU A 121 -14.25 -10.25 1.30
CA LEU A 121 -15.67 -9.90 1.27
C LEU A 121 -16.19 -9.70 -0.16
N ILE A 122 -15.49 -8.93 -1.00
CA ILE A 122 -15.98 -8.63 -2.35
C ILE A 122 -15.82 -9.76 -3.34
N LYS A 123 -14.91 -10.70 -3.12
CA LYS A 123 -14.70 -11.89 -3.96
C LYS A 123 -15.52 -13.10 -3.48
N GLU A 124 -16.30 -12.93 -2.42
CA GLU A 124 -17.11 -14.01 -1.84
C GLU A 124 -16.28 -15.26 -1.53
N SER A 125 -14.98 -15.08 -1.29
CA SER A 125 -14.10 -16.16 -0.89
C SER A 125 -14.30 -16.47 0.60
N GLU A 126 -13.99 -17.70 1.01
CA GLU A 126 -14.05 -18.07 2.42
C GLU A 126 -13.27 -17.07 3.28
N VAL A 127 -13.88 -16.60 4.38
CA VAL A 127 -13.26 -15.71 5.33
C VAL A 127 -12.12 -16.46 6.01
N ASN A 128 -10.88 -16.12 5.66
CA ASN A 128 -9.72 -16.72 6.29
C ASN A 128 -9.60 -16.30 7.77
N LYS A 129 -8.63 -16.88 8.47
CA LYS A 129 -8.34 -16.59 9.87
C LYS A 129 -8.18 -15.08 10.15
N LEU A 130 -7.54 -14.33 9.24
CA LEU A 130 -7.34 -12.90 9.40
C LEU A 130 -8.66 -12.12 9.41
N GLY A 131 -9.60 -12.44 8.51
CA GLY A 131 -10.93 -11.79 8.46
C GLY A 131 -11.76 -12.04 9.72
N ARG A 132 -11.52 -13.16 10.42
CA ARG A 132 -12.16 -13.44 11.72
C ARG A 132 -11.54 -12.66 12.87
N LEU A 133 -10.27 -12.28 12.77
CA LEU A 133 -9.52 -11.58 13.81
C LEU A 133 -9.69 -10.06 13.74
N ILE A 134 -9.78 -9.48 12.53
CA ILE A 134 -9.92 -8.03 12.34
C ILE A 134 -11.42 -7.67 12.27
N LYS A 135 -12.04 -7.41 13.41
CA LYS A 135 -13.46 -7.08 13.53
C LYS A 135 -13.66 -5.61 13.91
N VAL A 136 -14.92 -5.13 13.77
CA VAL A 136 -15.40 -3.91 14.41
C VAL A 136 -16.22 -4.36 15.63
N SER A 137 -15.68 -4.20 16.82
CA SER A 137 -16.22 -4.82 18.03
C SER A 137 -16.49 -6.32 17.82
N ASP A 138 -17.65 -6.84 18.17
CA ASP A 138 -18.03 -8.26 17.97
C ASP A 138 -18.65 -8.53 16.58
N ASN A 139 -18.84 -7.49 15.77
CA ASN A 139 -19.44 -7.62 14.46
C ASN A 139 -18.39 -7.73 13.33
N PRO A 140 -18.65 -8.52 12.28
CA PRO A 140 -17.82 -8.48 11.09
C PRO A 140 -17.91 -7.10 10.42
N ARG A 141 -16.80 -6.67 9.81
CA ARG A 141 -16.76 -5.41 9.05
C ARG A 141 -17.67 -5.48 7.83
N LYS A 142 -18.33 -4.36 7.53
CA LYS A 142 -19.30 -4.26 6.44
C LYS A 142 -18.82 -3.28 5.37
N LEU A 143 -19.21 -3.56 4.15
CA LEU A 143 -19.08 -2.62 3.05
C LEU A 143 -20.23 -1.60 3.15
N GLY A 144 -19.89 -0.31 3.18
CA GLY A 144 -20.89 0.76 3.24
C GLY A 144 -21.68 0.91 1.92
N ASP A 145 -22.84 1.53 2.03
CA ASP A 145 -23.75 1.77 0.90
C ASP A 145 -23.38 2.97 0.01
N ASN A 146 -22.28 3.63 0.28
CA ASN A 146 -21.82 4.77 -0.48
C ASN A 146 -21.58 4.40 -1.96
N VAL A 147 -22.11 5.19 -2.88
CA VAL A 147 -22.00 4.99 -4.35
C VAL A 147 -20.55 4.84 -4.78
N VAL A 148 -19.65 5.63 -4.20
CA VAL A 148 -18.23 5.64 -4.54
C VAL A 148 -17.59 4.32 -4.14
N VAL A 149 -17.86 3.81 -2.93
CA VAL A 149 -17.40 2.52 -2.45
C VAL A 149 -17.92 1.37 -3.31
N LYS A 150 -19.20 1.39 -3.66
CA LYS A 150 -19.83 0.37 -4.52
C LYS A 150 -19.16 0.34 -5.89
N LYS A 151 -19.01 1.51 -6.54
CA LYS A 151 -18.42 1.61 -7.87
C LYS A 151 -16.97 1.11 -7.93
N LEU A 152 -16.16 1.47 -6.93
CA LEU A 152 -14.79 0.93 -6.87
C LEU A 152 -14.78 -0.57 -6.62
N SER A 153 -15.65 -1.07 -5.74
CA SER A 153 -15.75 -2.51 -5.47
C SER A 153 -16.12 -3.29 -6.73
N GLU A 154 -17.02 -2.75 -7.56
CA GLU A 154 -17.33 -3.32 -8.87
C GLU A 154 -16.11 -3.38 -9.79
N ILE A 155 -15.34 -2.29 -9.85
CA ILE A 155 -14.09 -2.24 -10.64
C ILE A 155 -13.08 -3.28 -10.11
N ILE A 156 -12.85 -3.32 -8.80
CA ILE A 156 -11.92 -4.27 -8.18
C ILE A 156 -12.37 -5.72 -8.38
N LYS A 157 -13.68 -6.01 -8.36
CA LYS A 157 -14.22 -7.34 -8.69
C LYS A 157 -13.82 -7.82 -10.08
N THR A 158 -13.59 -6.90 -11.04
CA THR A 158 -13.14 -7.29 -12.39
C THR A 158 -11.66 -7.67 -12.46
N CYS A 159 -10.87 -7.44 -11.40
CA CYS A 159 -9.45 -7.75 -11.40
C CYS A 159 -9.20 -9.26 -11.23
N ASN A 160 -8.23 -9.75 -12.00
CA ASN A 160 -7.83 -11.16 -12.01
C ASN A 160 -6.88 -11.50 -10.88
N SER A 161 -6.04 -10.52 -10.48
CA SER A 161 -5.04 -10.68 -9.43
C SER A 161 -4.92 -9.45 -8.55
N PHE A 162 -4.39 -9.65 -7.35
CA PHE A 162 -4.22 -8.61 -6.33
C PHE A 162 -2.81 -8.67 -5.77
N LYS A 163 -2.19 -7.51 -5.63
CA LYS A 163 -0.85 -7.36 -5.05
C LYS A 163 -0.87 -6.28 -3.98
N PHE A 164 -0.08 -6.49 -2.93
CA PHE A 164 0.05 -5.55 -1.82
C PHE A 164 1.47 -5.02 -1.80
N LEU A 165 1.61 -3.70 -1.81
CA LEU A 165 2.89 -3.00 -1.75
C LEU A 165 2.94 -2.16 -0.50
N ALA A 166 4.03 -2.25 0.24
CA ALA A 166 4.30 -1.42 1.40
C ALA A 166 5.57 -0.61 1.16
N ILE A 167 5.46 0.72 1.06
CA ILE A 167 6.61 1.60 0.90
C ILE A 167 6.99 2.14 2.27
N ILE A 168 8.19 1.82 2.74
CA ILE A 168 8.65 2.11 4.11
C ILE A 168 10.07 2.66 4.11
N PRO A 169 10.50 3.36 5.17
CA PRO A 169 11.91 3.69 5.36
C PRO A 169 12.77 2.42 5.48
N LYS A 170 14.00 2.45 4.93
CA LYS A 170 14.92 1.30 4.94
C LYS A 170 15.17 0.81 6.36
N GLN A 171 15.10 -0.48 6.55
CA GLN A 171 15.31 -1.12 7.84
C GLN A 171 16.78 -1.51 8.01
N LYS A 172 17.31 -1.43 9.25
CA LYS A 172 18.67 -1.91 9.55
C LYS A 172 18.73 -3.44 9.62
N GLU A 173 17.63 -4.04 10.06
CA GLU A 173 17.51 -5.48 10.22
C GLU A 173 16.83 -6.07 8.99
N GLN A 174 17.17 -7.30 8.65
CA GLN A 174 16.47 -8.05 7.62
C GLN A 174 14.98 -8.18 7.99
N LEU A 175 14.12 -8.05 6.99
CA LEU A 175 12.69 -8.26 7.20
C LEU A 175 12.45 -9.72 7.59
N LYS A 176 11.61 -9.89 8.60
CA LYS A 176 11.15 -11.21 9.02
C LYS A 176 10.01 -11.67 8.13
N GLU A 177 9.77 -12.95 8.11
CA GLU A 177 8.52 -13.45 7.58
C GLU A 177 7.38 -13.08 8.54
N TYR A 178 6.35 -12.43 8.03
CA TYR A 178 5.20 -11.99 8.82
C TYR A 178 3.99 -12.85 8.48
N GLU A 179 3.45 -13.51 9.50
CA GLU A 179 2.21 -14.28 9.35
C GLU A 179 1.11 -13.42 8.68
N PHE A 180 0.39 -13.95 7.72
CA PHE A 180 -0.63 -13.33 6.87
C PHE A 180 -0.13 -12.31 5.83
N PHE A 181 1.17 -11.99 5.78
CA PHE A 181 1.71 -10.92 4.93
C PHE A 181 2.90 -11.38 4.05
N SER A 182 3.04 -12.68 3.83
CA SER A 182 4.08 -13.25 2.95
C SER A 182 3.94 -12.81 1.48
N ASP A 183 2.73 -12.40 1.07
CA ASP A 183 2.41 -11.86 -0.26
C ASP A 183 2.55 -10.34 -0.36
N VAL A 184 2.93 -9.65 0.73
CA VAL A 184 3.20 -8.21 0.72
C VAL A 184 4.63 -7.95 0.27
N LYS A 185 4.77 -7.12 -0.75
CA LYS A 185 6.07 -6.64 -1.22
C LYS A 185 6.44 -5.37 -0.48
N PHE A 186 7.60 -5.40 0.19
CA PHE A 186 8.15 -4.24 0.88
C PHE A 186 9.14 -3.52 -0.03
N LEU A 187 8.93 -2.22 -0.20
CA LEU A 187 9.79 -1.31 -0.95
C LEU A 187 10.37 -0.27 0.01
N TYR A 188 11.58 0.18 -0.27
CA TYR A 188 12.23 1.19 0.55
C TYR A 188 12.24 2.54 -0.15
N TRP A 189 11.91 3.61 0.59
CA TRP A 189 11.98 4.97 0.07
C TRP A 189 13.36 5.29 -0.50
N GLU A 190 14.42 4.86 0.20
CA GLU A 190 15.80 5.08 -0.20
C GLU A 190 16.07 4.48 -1.58
N ASP A 191 15.64 3.24 -1.80
CA ASP A 191 15.86 2.54 -3.08
C ASP A 191 15.00 3.12 -4.22
N LEU A 192 13.81 3.63 -3.89
CA LEU A 192 12.97 4.34 -4.86
C LEU A 192 13.54 5.70 -5.26
N CYS A 193 14.22 6.40 -4.33
CA CYS A 193 14.89 7.67 -4.62
C CYS A 193 16.06 7.53 -5.61
N GLU A 194 16.65 6.35 -5.71
CA GLU A 194 17.72 6.04 -6.67
C GLU A 194 17.21 5.75 -8.08
N LYS A 195 15.89 5.66 -8.26
CA LYS A 195 15.29 5.43 -9.59
C LYS A 195 15.14 6.73 -10.35
N ASP A 196 15.80 6.87 -11.49
CA ASP A 196 15.75 8.07 -12.35
C ASP A 196 14.32 8.49 -12.70
N SER A 197 13.44 7.53 -12.93
CA SER A 197 12.04 7.77 -13.27
C SER A 197 11.21 8.32 -12.10
N LEU A 198 11.65 8.15 -10.86
CA LEU A 198 10.99 8.64 -9.64
C LEU A 198 11.64 9.90 -9.08
N SER A 199 12.91 10.13 -9.39
CA SER A 199 13.70 11.28 -8.89
C SER A 199 12.99 12.63 -9.05
N PRO A 200 12.35 12.98 -10.19
CA PRO A 200 11.66 14.24 -10.34
C PRO A 200 10.55 14.46 -9.30
N TYR A 201 9.78 13.42 -9.00
CA TYR A 201 8.65 13.50 -8.05
C TYR A 201 9.11 13.48 -6.60
N LEU A 202 10.15 12.72 -6.29
CA LEU A 202 10.71 12.58 -4.95
C LEU A 202 11.53 13.79 -4.53
N SER A 203 12.25 14.43 -5.46
CA SER A 203 13.04 15.63 -5.17
C SER A 203 12.18 16.77 -4.64
N ASP A 204 10.98 16.95 -5.18
CA ASP A 204 10.05 17.99 -4.73
C ASP A 204 9.43 17.65 -3.37
N VAL A 205 9.13 16.37 -3.12
CA VAL A 205 8.68 15.91 -1.80
C VAL A 205 9.76 16.15 -0.74
N ILE A 206 11.03 15.88 -1.07
CA ILE A 206 12.17 16.10 -0.17
C ILE A 206 12.37 17.60 0.10
N LYS A 207 12.31 18.44 -0.95
CA LYS A 207 12.43 19.92 -0.85
C LYS A 207 11.30 20.51 -0.02
N PHE A 208 10.07 20.06 -0.21
CA PHE A 208 8.89 20.55 0.53
C PHE A 208 9.00 20.28 2.03
N ASN A 209 9.60 19.17 2.43
CA ASN A 209 9.81 18.83 3.85
C ASN A 209 10.89 19.68 4.55
N GLY A 210 11.48 20.67 3.84
CA GLY A 210 12.39 21.69 4.39
C GLY A 210 13.83 21.25 4.49
N LYS A 211 14.75 22.22 4.40
CA LYS A 211 16.21 22.02 4.36
C LYS A 211 16.78 21.20 5.52
N ASP A 212 16.10 21.19 6.66
CA ASP A 212 16.60 20.56 7.88
C ASP A 212 15.88 19.24 8.25
N LYS A 213 14.94 18.75 7.45
CA LYS A 213 14.09 17.60 7.80
C LYS A 213 13.99 16.53 6.72
N ILE A 214 15.08 16.24 6.03
CA ILE A 214 15.22 15.06 5.15
C ILE A 214 14.82 13.77 5.90
N SER A 215 14.87 13.78 7.21
CA SER A 215 14.51 12.69 8.10
C SER A 215 13.02 12.37 8.24
N LEU A 216 12.12 13.07 7.54
CA LEU A 216 10.68 12.75 7.63
C LEU A 216 10.28 11.53 6.79
N ILE A 217 10.97 11.30 5.69
CA ILE A 217 10.72 10.15 4.82
C ILE A 217 11.60 8.97 5.21
N PHE A 218 12.87 9.24 5.49
CA PHE A 218 13.89 8.24 5.82
C PHE A 218 14.03 8.04 7.33
N ASN A 219 14.51 6.88 7.72
CA ASN A 219 14.91 6.66 9.10
C ASN A 219 16.13 7.53 9.42
N PRO A 220 16.18 8.18 10.60
CA PRO A 220 17.36 8.90 11.02
C PRO A 220 18.57 7.98 11.11
N LYS A 221 19.74 8.51 10.75
CA LYS A 221 21.03 7.80 10.79
C LYS A 221 21.42 7.36 12.19
#